data_e17d6dcad971a24598c17f7b60ae75a3
#
_entry.id   e17d6dcad971a24598c17f7b60ae75a3
#
_cell.length_a   1.000
_cell.length_b   1.000
_cell.length_c   1.000
_cell.angle_alpha   90.00
_cell.angle_beta   90.00
_cell.angle_gamma   90.00
#
_symmetry.space_group_name_H-M   'P 1'
#
loop_
_entity.id
_entity.type
_entity.pdbx_description
1 polymer ?
#
loop_
_entity_poly.entity_id
_entity_poly.type
_entity_poly.pdbx_seq_one_letter_code
_entity_poly.pdbx_strand_id
1 'polypeptide(L)'
;MIRQKLTLPQYDNWEIYAYYAVSEYYVDEIMEHLWDIGIDSRSARRAFDNLNSGQLDTGLCYSNPSMRKSVVVVALTSSADEFLNSLTHEATHACVHIASAMGVSHRSESFAYMVGELCRDMYPRIKHLLCDCCRHK
;
A
#
# COMPACT_ATOMS: atom_id res chain seq x y z
N MET A 1 2.38 6.57 12.50
CA MET A 1 2.55 5.73 11.30
C MET A 1 2.83 4.29 11.69
N ILE A 2 2.17 3.37 11.02
CA ILE A 2 2.33 1.93 11.26
C ILE A 2 3.02 1.32 10.06
N ARG A 3 3.99 0.43 10.28
CA ARG A 3 4.76 -0.23 9.22
C ARG A 3 4.49 -1.72 9.23
N GLN A 4 4.42 -2.32 8.04
CA GLN A 4 4.29 -3.76 7.90
C GLN A 4 5.01 -4.24 6.64
N LYS A 5 5.74 -5.34 6.77
CA LYS A 5 6.28 -6.06 5.63
C LYS A 5 5.48 -7.33 5.43
N LEU A 6 4.97 -7.53 4.21
CA LEU A 6 4.25 -8.74 3.82
C LEU A 6 5.03 -9.45 2.74
N THR A 7 5.06 -10.78 2.81
CA THR A 7 5.67 -11.63 1.78
C THR A 7 4.60 -12.56 1.25
N LEU A 8 4.50 -12.65 -0.07
CA LEU A 8 3.49 -13.46 -0.75
C LEU A 8 4.15 -14.66 -1.43
N PRO A 9 4.25 -15.81 -0.73
CA PRO A 9 4.97 -16.99 -1.27
C PRO A 9 4.40 -17.51 -2.59
N GLN A 10 3.08 -17.46 -2.76
CA GLN A 10 2.41 -17.92 -3.97
C GLN A 10 2.66 -17.03 -5.19
N TYR A 11 3.23 -15.83 -4.98
CA TYR A 11 3.60 -14.90 -6.03
C TYR A 11 5.10 -14.66 -6.04
N ASP A 12 5.85 -15.75 -5.98
CA ASP A 12 7.30 -15.77 -6.12
C ASP A 12 8.00 -14.94 -5.03
N ASN A 13 7.45 -14.99 -3.81
CA ASN A 13 7.93 -14.23 -2.65
C ASN A 13 7.93 -12.72 -2.86
N TRP A 14 6.94 -12.21 -3.57
CA TRP A 14 6.76 -10.76 -3.73
C TRP A 14 6.65 -10.10 -2.36
N GLU A 15 7.39 -9.04 -2.15
CA GLU A 15 7.41 -8.31 -0.88
C GLU A 15 6.62 -7.00 -1.01
N ILE A 16 5.75 -6.77 -0.04
CA ILE A 16 5.00 -5.51 0.07
C ILE A 16 5.42 -4.82 1.35
N TYR A 17 5.91 -3.59 1.23
CA TYR A 17 6.25 -2.72 2.35
C TYR A 17 5.12 -1.71 2.50
N ALA A 18 4.31 -1.88 3.55
CA ALA A 18 3.12 -1.06 3.78
C ALA A 18 3.36 -0.05 4.89
N TYR A 19 2.90 1.17 4.65
CA TYR A 19 2.90 2.28 5.60
C TYR A 19 1.45 2.73 5.76
N TYR A 20 0.95 2.68 7.00
CA TYR A 20 -0.45 2.99 7.29
C TYR A 20 -0.56 4.25 8.13
N ALA A 21 -1.67 4.97 7.95
CA ALA A 21 -1.99 6.19 8.69
C ALA A 21 -0.87 7.24 8.55
N VAL A 22 -0.44 7.44 7.31
CA VAL A 22 0.70 8.29 6.99
C VAL A 22 0.28 9.74 6.90
N SER A 23 1.09 10.62 7.48
CA SER A 23 1.03 12.06 7.32
C SER A 23 2.34 12.57 6.72
N GLU A 24 2.43 13.88 6.48
CA GLU A 24 3.60 14.48 5.83
C GLU A 24 4.93 14.32 6.58
N TYR A 25 4.88 13.99 7.89
CA TYR A 25 6.09 13.89 8.71
C TYR A 25 7.06 12.77 8.33
N TYR A 26 6.62 11.81 7.53
CA TYR A 26 7.40 10.61 7.23
C TYR A 26 7.85 10.53 5.77
N VAL A 27 7.89 11.69 5.11
CA VAL A 27 8.21 11.78 3.68
C VAL A 27 9.56 11.16 3.36
N ASP A 28 10.60 11.50 4.14
CA ASP A 28 11.97 11.07 3.84
C ASP A 28 12.13 9.55 3.89
N GLU A 29 11.55 8.90 4.91
CA GLU A 29 11.62 7.44 5.04
C GLU A 29 10.95 6.73 3.86
N ILE A 30 9.77 7.20 3.48
CA ILE A 30 9.01 6.61 2.37
C ILE A 30 9.74 6.85 1.05
N MET A 31 10.25 8.06 0.81
CA MET A 31 10.98 8.37 -0.41
C MET A 31 12.26 7.53 -0.52
N GLU A 32 12.99 7.34 0.58
CA GLU A 32 14.17 6.48 0.59
C GLU A 32 13.80 5.06 0.18
N HIS A 33 12.70 4.53 0.71
CA HIS A 33 12.23 3.19 0.37
C HIS A 33 11.84 3.08 -1.11
N LEU A 34 11.17 4.10 -1.64
CA LEU A 34 10.83 4.15 -3.07
C LEU A 34 12.08 4.15 -3.95
N TRP A 35 13.10 4.92 -3.58
CA TRP A 35 14.40 4.90 -4.29
C TRP A 35 15.05 3.52 -4.23
N ASP A 36 14.99 2.85 -3.07
CA ASP A 36 15.59 1.52 -2.87
C ASP A 36 14.96 0.46 -3.78
N ILE A 37 13.69 0.60 -4.12
CA ILE A 37 13.03 -0.32 -5.06
C ILE A 37 13.04 0.19 -6.50
N GLY A 38 13.81 1.24 -6.78
CA GLY A 38 14.08 1.67 -8.15
C GLY A 38 13.00 2.55 -8.79
N ILE A 39 12.34 3.39 -8.02
CA ILE A 39 11.35 4.33 -8.59
C ILE A 39 12.03 5.27 -9.60
N ASP A 40 11.37 5.54 -10.72
CA ASP A 40 11.88 6.50 -11.70
C ASP A 40 11.72 7.95 -11.19
N SER A 41 12.51 8.87 -11.75
CA SER A 41 12.56 10.27 -11.31
C SER A 41 11.22 10.99 -11.42
N ARG A 42 10.44 10.69 -12.46
CA ARG A 42 9.13 11.33 -12.67
C ARG A 42 8.12 10.87 -11.63
N SER A 43 8.05 9.57 -11.38
CA SER A 43 7.18 9.00 -10.37
C SER A 43 7.60 9.42 -8.97
N ALA A 44 8.91 9.48 -8.71
CA ALA A 44 9.47 9.94 -7.43
C ALA A 44 9.06 11.39 -7.13
N ARG A 45 9.14 12.27 -8.12
CA ARG A 45 8.73 13.68 -7.95
C ARG A 45 7.25 13.77 -7.60
N ARG A 46 6.42 13.00 -8.28
CA ARG A 46 4.98 12.98 -8.02
C ARG A 46 4.67 12.47 -6.61
N ALA A 47 5.33 11.39 -6.22
CA ALA A 47 5.19 10.82 -4.87
C ALA A 47 5.62 11.83 -3.80
N PHE A 48 6.76 12.47 -4.00
CA PHE A 48 7.28 13.49 -3.06
C PHE A 48 6.31 14.65 -2.91
N ASP A 49 5.78 15.18 -4.01
CA ASP A 49 4.85 16.30 -3.98
C ASP A 49 3.58 15.94 -3.21
N ASN A 50 3.03 14.74 -3.45
CA ASN A 50 1.83 14.27 -2.77
C ASN A 50 2.07 14.07 -1.27
N LEU A 51 3.18 13.44 -0.89
CA LEU A 51 3.53 13.20 0.50
C LEU A 51 3.81 14.51 1.24
N ASN A 52 4.58 15.40 0.62
CA ASN A 52 5.03 16.63 1.25
C ASN A 52 3.90 17.66 1.40
N SER A 53 2.92 17.66 0.50
CA SER A 53 1.79 18.59 0.55
C SER A 53 0.65 18.10 1.46
N GLY A 54 0.71 16.85 1.91
CA GLY A 54 -0.41 16.23 2.63
C GLY A 54 -1.61 15.94 1.75
N GLN A 55 -1.44 15.98 0.43
CA GLN A 55 -2.51 15.74 -0.55
C GLN A 55 -2.57 14.28 -0.99
N LEU A 56 -2.45 13.38 -0.04
CA LEU A 56 -2.69 11.96 -0.27
C LEU A 56 -4.19 11.71 -0.13
N ASP A 57 -4.91 11.62 -1.23
CA ASP A 57 -6.34 11.32 -1.18
C ASP A 57 -6.61 9.98 -0.52
N THR A 58 -5.98 8.91 -1.03
CA THR A 58 -6.06 7.56 -0.48
C THR A 58 -4.69 7.05 -0.05
N GLY A 59 -3.64 7.47 -0.76
CA GLY A 59 -2.27 7.05 -0.54
C GLY A 59 -1.52 6.97 -1.86
N LEU A 60 -0.60 6.03 -1.93
CA LEU A 60 0.10 5.71 -3.18
C LEU A 60 0.54 4.25 -3.18
N CYS A 61 0.77 3.72 -4.37
CA CYS A 61 1.31 2.39 -4.54
C CYS A 61 2.29 2.41 -5.71
N TYR A 62 3.52 1.96 -5.46
CA TYR A 62 4.53 1.79 -6.49
C TYR A 62 5.10 0.39 -6.43
N SER A 63 5.30 -0.23 -7.60
CA SER A 63 5.85 -1.58 -7.69
C SER A 63 6.99 -1.63 -8.70
N ASN A 64 8.00 -2.44 -8.40
CA ASN A 64 9.04 -2.82 -9.34
C ASN A 64 8.93 -4.33 -9.61
N PRO A 65 8.34 -4.73 -10.75
CA PRO A 65 8.15 -6.16 -11.05
C PRO A 65 9.46 -6.94 -11.17
N SER A 66 10.53 -6.31 -11.64
CA SER A 66 11.84 -6.96 -11.74
C SER A 66 12.41 -7.34 -10.39
N MET A 67 12.16 -6.55 -9.38
CA MET A 67 12.59 -6.80 -8.00
C MET A 67 11.54 -7.57 -7.20
N ARG A 68 10.31 -7.70 -7.71
CA ARG A 68 9.15 -8.25 -7.01
C ARG A 68 8.92 -7.56 -5.68
N LYS A 69 8.89 -6.23 -5.71
CA LYS A 69 8.69 -5.40 -4.53
C LYS A 69 7.69 -4.29 -4.79
N SER A 70 6.88 -4.01 -3.78
CA SER A 70 5.94 -2.90 -3.80
C SER A 70 6.07 -2.08 -2.53
N VAL A 71 5.84 -0.78 -2.64
CA VAL A 71 5.62 0.12 -1.50
C VAL A 71 4.18 0.59 -1.57
N VAL A 72 3.45 0.39 -0.49
CA VAL A 72 2.04 0.79 -0.35
C VAL A 72 1.95 1.80 0.79
N VAL A 73 1.39 2.96 0.50
CA VAL A 73 1.18 4.02 1.49
C VAL A 73 -0.31 4.28 1.60
N VAL A 74 -0.85 4.14 2.81
CA VAL A 74 -2.26 4.45 3.09
C VAL A 74 -2.31 5.69 3.97
N ALA A 75 -3.01 6.71 3.50
CA ALA A 75 -3.08 8.01 4.15
C ALA A 75 -3.83 7.94 5.48
N LEU A 76 -3.48 8.84 6.39
CA LEU A 76 -4.26 9.07 7.59
C LEU A 76 -5.62 9.66 7.19
N THR A 77 -6.69 9.09 7.73
CA THR A 77 -8.06 9.54 7.44
C THR A 77 -8.77 10.04 8.68
N SER A 78 -9.88 10.76 8.47
CA SER A 78 -10.69 11.30 9.57
C SER A 78 -11.61 10.28 10.22
N SER A 79 -11.88 9.15 9.56
CA SER A 79 -12.83 8.15 10.04
C SER A 79 -12.41 6.73 9.65
N ALA A 80 -13.00 5.74 10.32
CA ALA A 80 -12.71 4.33 10.06
C ALA A 80 -13.17 3.89 8.68
N ASP A 81 -14.33 4.33 8.23
CA ASP A 81 -14.86 4.00 6.90
C ASP A 81 -14.00 4.58 5.77
N GLU A 82 -13.49 5.80 5.95
CA GLU A 82 -12.58 6.40 4.98
C GLU A 82 -11.23 5.67 4.96
N PHE A 83 -10.77 5.19 6.12
CA PHE A 83 -9.56 4.38 6.15
C PHE A 83 -9.75 3.06 5.39
N LEU A 84 -10.88 2.41 5.57
CA LEU A 84 -11.21 1.18 4.82
C LEU A 84 -11.22 1.46 3.31
N ASN A 85 -11.82 2.57 2.89
CA ASN A 85 -11.84 2.98 1.49
C ASN A 85 -10.40 3.13 0.95
N SER A 86 -9.55 3.88 1.65
CA SER A 86 -8.16 4.12 1.24
C SER A 86 -7.34 2.83 1.22
N LEU A 87 -7.49 1.99 2.24
CA LEU A 87 -6.81 0.70 2.33
C LEU A 87 -7.15 -0.19 1.13
N THR A 88 -8.44 -0.34 0.86
CA THR A 88 -8.94 -1.18 -0.24
C THR A 88 -8.44 -0.65 -1.59
N HIS A 89 -8.45 0.65 -1.77
CA HIS A 89 -7.97 1.32 -2.98
C HIS A 89 -6.50 0.97 -3.24
N GLU A 90 -5.63 1.19 -2.25
CA GLU A 90 -4.20 0.96 -2.42
C GLU A 90 -3.84 -0.53 -2.48
N ALA A 91 -4.51 -1.37 -1.70
CA ALA A 91 -4.33 -2.82 -1.77
C ALA A 91 -4.71 -3.37 -3.16
N THR A 92 -5.76 -2.82 -3.77
CA THR A 92 -6.18 -3.22 -5.12
C THR A 92 -5.11 -2.85 -6.15
N HIS A 93 -4.53 -1.66 -6.05
CA HIS A 93 -3.41 -1.28 -6.94
C HIS A 93 -2.23 -2.25 -6.83
N ALA A 94 -1.84 -2.61 -5.61
CA ALA A 94 -0.76 -3.57 -5.40
C ALA A 94 -1.08 -4.92 -6.05
N CYS A 95 -2.30 -5.41 -5.88
CA CYS A 95 -2.75 -6.67 -6.47
C CYS A 95 -2.79 -6.61 -8.00
N VAL A 96 -3.20 -5.47 -8.59
CA VAL A 96 -3.16 -5.28 -10.04
C VAL A 96 -1.72 -5.35 -10.56
N HIS A 97 -0.77 -4.71 -9.87
CA HIS A 97 0.64 -4.76 -10.25
C HIS A 97 1.18 -6.19 -10.22
N ILE A 98 0.90 -6.93 -9.15
CA ILE A 98 1.34 -8.32 -9.00
C ILE A 98 0.69 -9.21 -10.06
N ALA A 99 -0.62 -9.10 -10.24
CA ALA A 99 -1.35 -9.90 -11.22
C ALA A 99 -0.85 -9.66 -12.64
N SER A 100 -0.59 -8.39 -12.99
CA SER A 100 -0.06 -8.03 -14.31
C SER A 100 1.31 -8.65 -14.54
N ALA A 101 2.17 -8.65 -13.52
CA ALA A 101 3.52 -9.22 -13.62
C ALA A 101 3.50 -10.75 -13.68
N MET A 102 2.55 -11.39 -13.00
CA MET A 102 2.49 -12.86 -12.86
C MET A 102 1.52 -13.52 -13.85
N GLY A 103 0.91 -12.76 -14.75
CA GLY A 103 -0.01 -13.31 -15.75
C GLY A 103 -1.35 -13.73 -15.19
N VAL A 104 -1.80 -13.16 -14.08
CA VAL A 104 -3.11 -13.43 -13.48
C VAL A 104 -4.13 -12.45 -14.04
N SER A 105 -5.25 -12.96 -14.55
CA SER A 105 -6.32 -12.10 -15.08
C SER A 105 -7.03 -11.35 -13.96
N HIS A 106 -7.22 -10.05 -14.16
CA HIS A 106 -7.96 -9.21 -13.21
C HIS A 106 -9.45 -9.56 -13.10
N ARG A 107 -9.94 -10.42 -13.98
CA ARG A 107 -11.33 -10.91 -13.98
C ARG A 107 -11.47 -12.28 -13.36
N SER A 108 -10.39 -12.87 -12.84
CA SER A 108 -10.39 -14.24 -12.32
C SER A 108 -10.73 -14.30 -10.84
N GLU A 109 -11.17 -15.46 -10.40
CA GLU A 109 -11.32 -15.75 -8.97
C GLU A 109 -9.98 -15.65 -8.25
N SER A 110 -8.89 -16.05 -8.92
CA SER A 110 -7.54 -15.94 -8.35
C SER A 110 -7.19 -14.50 -7.96
N PHE A 111 -7.58 -13.53 -8.80
CA PHE A 111 -7.38 -12.12 -8.47
C PHE A 111 -8.22 -11.68 -7.26
N ALA A 112 -9.49 -12.09 -7.22
CA ALA A 112 -10.36 -11.76 -6.10
C ALA A 112 -9.83 -12.34 -4.78
N TYR A 113 -9.35 -13.59 -4.80
CA TYR A 113 -8.70 -14.19 -3.64
C TYR A 113 -7.45 -13.43 -3.23
N MET A 114 -6.64 -12.98 -4.19
CA MET A 114 -5.43 -12.19 -3.90
C MET A 114 -5.76 -10.93 -3.11
N VAL A 115 -6.77 -10.17 -3.55
CA VAL A 115 -7.18 -8.93 -2.88
C VAL A 115 -7.69 -9.23 -1.46
N GLY A 116 -8.55 -10.24 -1.31
CA GLY A 116 -9.10 -10.62 -0.01
C GLY A 116 -8.03 -11.09 0.96
N GLU A 117 -7.11 -11.93 0.50
CA GLU A 117 -6.01 -12.45 1.32
C GLU A 117 -5.05 -11.34 1.73
N LEU A 118 -4.73 -10.40 0.84
CA LEU A 118 -3.88 -9.28 1.17
C LEU A 118 -4.51 -8.42 2.27
N CYS A 119 -5.79 -8.08 2.14
CA CYS A 119 -6.50 -7.30 3.14
C CYS A 119 -6.57 -8.05 4.49
N ARG A 120 -6.78 -9.37 4.45
CA ARG A 120 -6.74 -10.21 5.66
C ARG A 120 -5.38 -10.13 6.35
N ASP A 121 -4.30 -10.21 5.58
CA ASP A 121 -2.95 -10.21 6.13
C ASP A 121 -2.55 -8.84 6.68
N MET A 122 -3.14 -7.77 6.15
CA MET A 122 -2.95 -6.41 6.66
C MET A 122 -3.73 -6.15 7.96
N TYR A 123 -4.84 -6.84 8.14
CA TYR A 123 -5.80 -6.58 9.22
C TYR A 123 -5.18 -6.52 10.64
N PRO A 124 -4.29 -7.44 11.04
CA PRO A 124 -3.77 -7.41 12.41
C PRO A 124 -3.07 -6.10 12.78
N ARG A 125 -2.47 -5.42 11.80
CA ARG A 125 -1.75 -4.17 12.02
C ARG A 125 -2.66 -2.95 12.03
N ILE A 126 -3.83 -3.03 11.41
CA ILE A 126 -4.67 -1.85 11.18
C ILE A 126 -6.07 -1.98 11.76
N LYS A 127 -6.38 -3.06 12.47
CA LYS A 127 -7.74 -3.32 12.98
C LYS A 127 -8.27 -2.18 13.85
N HIS A 128 -7.42 -1.52 14.64
CA HIS A 128 -7.83 -0.39 15.46
C HIS A 128 -8.21 0.84 14.63
N LEU A 129 -7.73 0.96 13.40
CA LEU A 129 -8.08 2.04 12.49
C LEU A 129 -9.43 1.81 11.79
N LEU A 130 -9.94 0.59 11.85
CA LEU A 130 -11.23 0.20 11.28
C LEU A 130 -12.38 0.32 12.27
N CYS A 131 -12.15 0.98 13.41
CA CYS A 131 -13.16 1.22 14.43
C CYS A 131 -13.01 2.65 14.96
N ASP A 132 -14.06 3.47 14.84
CA ASP A 132 -13.99 4.88 15.23
C ASP A 132 -13.67 5.09 16.70
N CYS A 133 -14.12 4.19 17.60
CA CYS A 133 -13.81 4.30 19.01
C CYS A 133 -12.40 3.84 19.36
N CYS A 134 -11.78 2.99 18.54
CA CYS A 134 -10.44 2.43 18.80
C CYS A 134 -9.29 3.26 18.24
N ARG A 135 -9.55 4.04 17.18
CA ARG A 135 -8.48 4.75 16.47
C ARG A 135 -7.85 5.90 17.25
N HIS A 136 -8.46 6.32 18.35
CA HIS A 136 -7.94 7.39 19.22
C HIS A 136 -7.30 6.86 20.51
N LYS A 137 -7.10 5.56 20.61
CA LYS A 137 -6.46 4.93 21.78
C LYS A 137 -4.96 4.75 21.61
#